data_faf2fb4a7cafbc0ccd37696453ee51ca
#
_entry.id   faf2fb4a7cafbc0ccd37696453ee51ca
#
_cell.length_a   1.000
_cell.length_b   1.000
_cell.length_c   1.000
_cell.angle_alpha   90.00
_cell.angle_beta   90.00
_cell.angle_gamma   90.00
#
_symmetry.space_group_name_H-M   'P 1'
#
loop_
_entity.id
_entity.type
_entity.pdbx_description
1 polymer ?
#
loop_
_entity_poly.entity_id
_entity_poly.type
_entity_poly.pdbx_seq_one_letter_code
_entity_poly.pdbx_strand_id
1 'polypeptide(L)'
;KDTVPEAIRNINNSEFLAIVITNQPVVARGEVTLTELDDIHKKMYALLGNNGAYVDALYYCPHHPDKGFDGEIKELKIDCDCRKPKVGLIQKAVQDYNIDLTYSWFVGDTSIDIMTGKNAGTRTILIEGGDKHNCKKYDVEPDARKNTLLEAVEYILGDRMQC
;
A
#
# COMPACT_ATOMS: atom_id res chain seq x y z
N LYS A 1 -10.42 9.45 -7.85
CA LYS A 1 -9.16 9.25 -8.62
C LYS A 1 -8.45 10.58 -8.85
N ASP A 2 -9.17 11.66 -9.09
CA ASP A 2 -8.58 13.00 -9.32
C ASP A 2 -8.01 13.63 -8.04
N THR A 3 -8.42 13.15 -6.87
CA THR A 3 -7.98 13.65 -5.55
C THR A 3 -6.73 12.95 -5.00
N VAL A 4 -6.22 11.88 -5.63
CA VAL A 4 -5.04 11.16 -5.14
C VAL A 4 -3.78 12.03 -5.08
N PRO A 5 -3.42 12.81 -6.13
CA PRO A 5 -2.26 13.69 -6.05
C PRO A 5 -2.40 14.77 -4.96
N GLU A 6 -3.62 15.29 -4.73
CA GLU A 6 -3.89 16.24 -3.66
C GLU A 6 -3.66 15.61 -2.28
N ALA A 7 -4.18 14.41 -2.06
CA ALA A 7 -3.97 13.65 -0.83
C ALA A 7 -2.46 13.45 -0.55
N ILE A 8 -1.71 13.00 -1.56
CA ILE A 8 -0.26 12.80 -1.41
C ILE A 8 0.48 14.11 -1.16
N ARG A 9 0.11 15.22 -1.84
CA ARG A 9 0.68 16.55 -1.52
C ARG A 9 0.44 16.97 -0.08
N ASN A 10 -0.75 16.69 0.46
CA ASN A 10 -1.07 17.01 1.84
C ASN A 10 -0.16 16.23 2.81
N ILE A 11 0.14 14.94 2.50
CA ILE A 11 1.16 14.18 3.23
C ILE A 11 2.53 14.81 3.07
N ASN A 12 2.96 15.15 1.84
CA ASN A 12 4.28 15.73 1.57
C ASN A 12 4.50 17.08 2.28
N ASN A 13 3.42 17.81 2.57
CA ASN A 13 3.46 19.08 3.34
C ASN A 13 3.34 18.87 4.86
N SER A 14 3.38 17.63 5.33
CA SER A 14 3.31 17.25 6.74
C SER A 14 4.62 16.60 7.21
N GLU A 15 4.62 16.09 8.43
CA GLU A 15 5.74 15.31 8.98
C GLU A 15 5.66 13.81 8.63
N PHE A 16 4.62 13.39 7.90
CA PHE A 16 4.49 12.00 7.49
C PHE A 16 5.23 11.72 6.18
N LEU A 17 5.71 10.48 6.05
CA LEU A 17 6.20 9.92 4.79
C LEU A 17 5.05 9.23 4.05
N ALA A 18 5.03 9.38 2.72
CA ALA A 18 4.14 8.67 1.84
C ALA A 18 4.84 7.41 1.29
N ILE A 19 4.53 6.25 1.85
CA ILE A 19 5.16 4.98 1.45
C ILE A 19 4.13 4.03 0.85
N VAL A 20 4.42 3.48 -0.33
CA VAL A 20 3.57 2.50 -0.99
C VAL A 20 4.04 1.08 -0.67
N ILE A 21 3.11 0.24 -0.17
CA ILE A 21 3.32 -1.19 0.09
C ILE A 21 2.32 -1.99 -0.75
N THR A 22 2.79 -2.75 -1.76
CA THR A 22 1.89 -3.40 -2.71
C THR A 22 2.25 -4.86 -3.01
N ASN A 23 1.22 -5.71 -3.18
CA ASN A 23 1.38 -7.04 -3.75
C ASN A 23 1.23 -6.96 -5.27
N GLN A 24 2.20 -7.50 -6.00
CA GLN A 24 2.21 -7.54 -7.46
C GLN A 24 2.32 -8.99 -7.97
N PRO A 25 1.28 -9.82 -7.74
CA PRO A 25 1.30 -11.23 -8.11
C PRO A 25 1.34 -11.47 -9.63
N VAL A 26 1.02 -10.45 -10.41
CA VAL A 26 1.06 -10.46 -11.89
C VAL A 26 2.43 -10.88 -12.44
N VAL A 27 3.52 -10.55 -11.71
CA VAL A 27 4.88 -10.99 -12.08
C VAL A 27 5.03 -12.49 -11.89
N ALA A 28 4.66 -13.04 -10.73
CA ALA A 28 4.73 -14.49 -10.49
C ALA A 28 3.83 -15.30 -11.42
N ARG A 29 2.73 -14.71 -11.91
CA ARG A 29 1.82 -15.32 -12.88
C ARG A 29 2.32 -15.25 -14.30
N GLY A 30 3.39 -14.49 -14.58
CA GLY A 30 3.91 -14.29 -15.93
C GLY A 30 3.10 -13.33 -16.81
N GLU A 31 2.16 -12.59 -16.21
CA GLU A 31 1.30 -11.61 -16.89
C GLU A 31 2.05 -10.30 -17.18
N VAL A 32 3.04 -9.97 -16.35
CA VAL A 32 3.85 -8.74 -16.43
C VAL A 32 5.28 -9.09 -16.05
N THR A 33 6.25 -8.64 -16.82
CA THR A 33 7.67 -8.75 -16.48
C THR A 33 8.09 -7.74 -15.41
N LEU A 34 9.23 -7.96 -14.77
CA LEU A 34 9.77 -6.99 -13.81
C LEU A 34 10.07 -5.63 -14.47
N THR A 35 10.49 -5.63 -15.75
CA THR A 35 10.75 -4.40 -16.51
C THR A 35 9.46 -3.61 -16.77
N GLU A 36 8.39 -4.29 -17.18
CA GLU A 36 7.08 -3.66 -17.37
C GLU A 36 6.49 -3.14 -16.05
N LEU A 37 6.68 -3.88 -14.95
CA LEU A 37 6.28 -3.42 -13.62
C LEU A 37 7.05 -2.15 -13.22
N ASP A 38 8.36 -2.09 -13.49
CA ASP A 38 9.17 -0.89 -13.26
C ASP A 38 8.66 0.31 -14.08
N ASP A 39 8.28 0.09 -15.33
CA ASP A 39 7.69 1.15 -16.17
C ASP A 39 6.32 1.62 -15.67
N ILE A 40 5.50 0.72 -15.11
CA ILE A 40 4.24 1.08 -14.42
C ILE A 40 4.53 1.97 -13.21
N HIS A 41 5.55 1.63 -12.41
CA HIS A 41 5.95 2.43 -11.26
C HIS A 41 6.50 3.80 -11.68
N LYS A 42 7.35 3.88 -12.71
CA LYS A 42 7.82 5.15 -13.30
C LYS A 42 6.68 6.03 -13.77
N LYS A 43 5.66 5.43 -14.40
CA LYS A 43 4.45 6.17 -14.83
C LYS A 43 3.70 6.73 -13.63
N MET A 44 3.57 5.97 -12.54
CA MET A 44 2.96 6.47 -11.30
C MET A 44 3.73 7.67 -10.75
N TYR A 45 5.07 7.58 -10.64
CA TYR A 45 5.92 8.68 -10.19
C TYR A 45 5.76 9.92 -11.07
N ALA A 46 5.75 9.73 -12.41
CA ALA A 46 5.56 10.85 -13.35
C ALA A 46 4.19 11.52 -13.20
N LEU A 47 3.12 10.74 -13.04
CA LEU A 47 1.77 11.27 -12.84
C LEU A 47 1.63 12.05 -11.54
N LEU A 48 2.21 11.56 -10.45
CA LEU A 48 2.25 12.27 -9.17
C LEU A 48 3.09 13.54 -9.30
N GLY A 49 4.30 13.45 -9.86
CA GLY A 49 5.21 14.59 -10.04
C GLY A 49 4.63 15.72 -10.90
N ASN A 50 3.90 15.39 -11.97
CA ASN A 50 3.19 16.36 -12.81
C ASN A 50 2.10 17.13 -12.02
N ASN A 51 1.68 16.60 -10.87
CA ASN A 51 0.73 17.23 -9.98
C ASN A 51 1.39 17.75 -8.69
N GLY A 52 2.72 17.86 -8.65
CA GLY A 52 3.47 18.36 -7.49
C GLY A 52 3.39 17.44 -6.25
N ALA A 53 3.18 16.14 -6.45
CA ALA A 53 3.12 15.13 -5.41
C ALA A 53 4.21 14.07 -5.62
N TYR A 54 4.66 13.42 -4.53
CA TYR A 54 5.63 12.33 -4.61
C TYR A 54 5.40 11.30 -3.50
N VAL A 55 5.83 10.07 -3.73
CA VAL A 55 5.96 9.05 -2.68
C VAL A 55 7.43 8.89 -2.32
N ASP A 56 7.70 8.78 -1.02
CA ASP A 56 9.07 8.68 -0.48
C ASP A 56 9.69 7.33 -0.81
N ALA A 57 8.88 6.27 -0.82
CA ALA A 57 9.32 4.94 -1.23
C ALA A 57 8.16 4.09 -1.74
N LEU A 58 8.51 3.08 -2.55
CA LEU A 58 7.61 2.04 -2.99
C LEU A 58 8.27 0.67 -2.77
N TYR A 59 7.57 -0.21 -2.05
CA TYR A 59 7.96 -1.59 -1.83
C TYR A 59 6.89 -2.51 -2.40
N TYR A 60 7.30 -3.54 -3.12
CA TYR A 60 6.37 -4.50 -3.70
C TYR A 60 6.79 -5.94 -3.47
N CYS A 61 5.80 -6.83 -3.45
CA CYS A 61 6.00 -8.27 -3.41
C CYS A 61 5.62 -8.86 -4.77
N PRO A 62 6.55 -9.43 -5.54
CA PRO A 62 6.27 -10.06 -6.82
C PRO A 62 5.77 -11.51 -6.67
N HIS A 63 5.83 -12.09 -5.47
CA HIS A 63 5.57 -13.50 -5.23
C HIS A 63 4.07 -13.83 -5.15
N HIS A 64 3.74 -15.08 -5.51
CA HIS A 64 2.41 -15.64 -5.32
C HIS A 64 2.52 -17.15 -5.09
N PRO A 65 2.01 -17.71 -3.96
CA PRO A 65 2.20 -19.12 -3.63
C PRO A 65 1.39 -20.08 -4.52
N ASP A 66 0.25 -19.63 -5.06
CA ASP A 66 -0.63 -20.47 -5.86
C ASP A 66 0.00 -20.76 -7.23
N LYS A 67 -0.15 -22.03 -7.67
CA LYS A 67 0.42 -22.59 -8.91
C LYS A 67 -0.68 -22.83 -9.93
N GLY A 68 -0.28 -23.09 -11.19
CA GLY A 68 -1.19 -23.52 -12.26
C GLY A 68 -1.62 -22.37 -13.18
N PHE A 69 -0.88 -21.29 -13.27
CA PHE A 69 -1.07 -20.22 -14.24
C PHE A 69 -0.17 -20.46 -15.46
N ASP A 70 -0.72 -20.32 -16.67
CA ASP A 70 0.06 -20.37 -17.91
C ASP A 70 1.12 -19.26 -17.90
N GLY A 71 2.38 -19.62 -18.18
CA GLY A 71 3.49 -18.65 -18.19
C GLY A 71 4.03 -18.26 -16.80
N GLU A 72 3.60 -18.94 -15.72
CA GLU A 72 4.06 -18.63 -14.37
C GLU A 72 5.59 -18.76 -14.22
N ILE A 73 6.16 -17.86 -13.41
CA ILE A 73 7.57 -17.88 -13.04
C ILE A 73 7.73 -18.72 -11.76
N LYS A 74 8.24 -19.95 -11.92
CA LYS A 74 8.32 -20.94 -10.83
C LYS A 74 9.09 -20.45 -9.61
N GLU A 75 10.16 -19.69 -9.83
CA GLU A 75 11.02 -19.14 -8.79
C GLU A 75 10.30 -18.12 -7.89
N LEU A 76 9.24 -17.49 -8.41
CA LEU A 76 8.41 -16.54 -7.66
C LEU A 76 7.16 -17.18 -7.02
N LYS A 77 6.97 -18.50 -7.22
CA LYS A 77 5.85 -19.27 -6.66
C LYS A 77 6.20 -19.77 -5.26
N ILE A 78 6.48 -18.84 -4.36
CA ILE A 78 6.91 -19.12 -2.99
C ILE A 78 6.01 -18.44 -1.96
N ASP A 79 5.96 -19.01 -0.76
CA ASP A 79 5.45 -18.33 0.44
C ASP A 79 6.59 -17.49 1.02
N CYS A 80 6.48 -16.17 0.88
CA CYS A 80 7.49 -15.20 1.31
C CYS A 80 6.99 -14.36 2.49
N ASP A 81 7.89 -13.66 3.17
CA ASP A 81 7.55 -12.74 4.26
C ASP A 81 7.11 -11.35 3.78
N CYS A 82 7.34 -11.04 2.49
CA CYS A 82 7.02 -9.73 1.92
C CYS A 82 5.56 -9.58 1.48
N ARG A 83 4.81 -10.69 1.26
CA ARG A 83 3.44 -10.65 0.76
C ARG A 83 2.45 -10.29 1.87
N LYS A 84 1.71 -9.19 1.70
CA LYS A 84 0.58 -8.84 2.59
C LYS A 84 -0.39 -10.04 2.75
N PRO A 85 -0.85 -10.36 3.96
CA PRO A 85 -0.81 -9.57 5.20
C PRO A 85 0.45 -9.74 6.07
N LYS A 86 1.50 -10.41 5.59
CA LYS A 86 2.80 -10.44 6.26
C LYS A 86 3.47 -9.05 6.16
N VAL A 87 4.31 -8.74 7.14
CA VAL A 87 4.82 -7.38 7.37
C VAL A 87 6.25 -7.14 6.88
N GLY A 88 6.84 -8.07 6.13
CA GLY A 88 8.25 -7.96 5.72
C GLY A 88 8.58 -6.69 4.94
N LEU A 89 7.67 -6.21 4.06
CA LEU A 89 7.88 -4.93 3.36
C LEU A 89 7.79 -3.73 4.30
N ILE A 90 6.91 -3.78 5.31
CA ILE A 90 6.81 -2.72 6.32
C ILE A 90 8.07 -2.69 7.18
N GLN A 91 8.57 -3.86 7.62
CA GLN A 91 9.82 -3.95 8.38
C GLN A 91 11.01 -3.39 7.59
N LYS A 92 11.05 -3.66 6.27
CA LYS A 92 12.07 -3.05 5.41
C LYS A 92 11.94 -1.53 5.37
N ALA A 93 10.74 -1.00 5.20
CA ALA A 93 10.51 0.45 5.22
C ALA A 93 10.91 1.07 6.57
N VAL A 94 10.60 0.41 7.70
CA VAL A 94 11.02 0.82 9.04
C VAL A 94 12.54 0.93 9.14
N GLN A 95 13.27 -0.05 8.63
CA GLN A 95 14.74 -0.05 8.65
C GLN A 95 15.33 1.06 7.77
N ASP A 96 14.77 1.24 6.56
CA ASP A 96 15.28 2.20 5.58
C ASP A 96 15.02 3.67 6.00
N TYR A 97 13.92 3.93 6.72
CA TYR A 97 13.45 5.29 7.05
C TYR A 97 13.31 5.57 8.55
N ASN A 98 13.68 4.64 9.42
CA ASN A 98 13.54 4.75 10.88
C ASN A 98 12.10 5.15 11.32
N ILE A 99 11.10 4.43 10.80
CA ILE A 99 9.67 4.74 10.98
C ILE A 99 9.20 4.29 12.37
N ASP A 100 8.46 5.14 13.06
CA ASP A 100 7.70 4.78 14.25
C ASP A 100 6.29 4.28 13.85
N LEU A 101 6.07 2.97 13.98
CA LEU A 101 4.80 2.35 13.62
C LEU A 101 3.64 2.78 14.54
N THR A 102 3.91 3.20 15.77
CA THR A 102 2.88 3.63 16.71
C THR A 102 2.23 4.95 16.29
N TYR A 103 2.95 5.77 15.53
CA TYR A 103 2.47 7.01 14.93
C TYR A 103 2.10 6.87 13.44
N SER A 104 2.13 5.64 12.92
CA SER A 104 1.90 5.37 11.50
C SER A 104 0.47 4.90 11.24
N TRP A 105 0.02 5.11 10.00
CA TRP A 105 -1.26 4.66 9.50
C TRP A 105 -1.07 3.75 8.27
N PHE A 106 -1.78 2.63 8.24
CA PHE A 106 -1.89 1.80 7.05
C PHE A 106 -3.24 2.03 6.39
N VAL A 107 -3.23 2.59 5.19
CA VAL A 107 -4.44 2.91 4.42
C VAL A 107 -4.54 1.94 3.25
N GLY A 108 -5.67 1.30 3.08
CA GLY A 108 -5.91 0.37 1.98
C GLY A 108 -7.38 0.15 1.69
N ASP A 109 -7.68 -0.59 0.64
CA ASP A 109 -9.03 -0.83 0.14
C ASP A 109 -9.52 -2.27 0.35
N THR A 110 -8.71 -3.13 0.99
CA THR A 110 -9.04 -4.54 1.24
C THR A 110 -8.86 -4.95 2.70
N SER A 111 -9.53 -6.04 3.11
CA SER A 111 -9.31 -6.64 4.43
C SER A 111 -7.87 -7.17 4.62
N ILE A 112 -7.14 -7.45 3.50
CA ILE A 112 -5.72 -7.83 3.54
C ILE A 112 -4.89 -6.65 4.02
N ASP A 113 -5.19 -5.44 3.57
CA ASP A 113 -4.48 -4.22 3.96
C ASP A 113 -4.70 -3.91 5.44
N ILE A 114 -5.95 -3.99 5.89
CA ILE A 114 -6.29 -3.78 7.30
C ILE A 114 -5.58 -4.80 8.19
N MET A 115 -5.60 -6.09 7.81
CA MET A 115 -4.87 -7.12 8.54
C MET A 115 -3.35 -6.84 8.54
N THR A 116 -2.80 -6.35 7.42
CA THR A 116 -1.38 -5.99 7.33
C THR A 116 -1.02 -4.88 8.32
N GLY A 117 -1.82 -3.80 8.36
CA GLY A 117 -1.61 -2.71 9.30
C GLY A 117 -1.72 -3.15 10.76
N LYS A 118 -2.73 -3.97 11.09
CA LYS A 118 -2.89 -4.55 12.44
C LYS A 118 -1.70 -5.43 12.82
N ASN A 119 -1.24 -6.29 11.90
CA ASN A 119 -0.07 -7.14 12.14
C ASN A 119 1.22 -6.32 12.34
N ALA A 120 1.31 -5.15 11.72
CA ALA A 120 2.45 -4.24 11.87
C ALA A 120 2.37 -3.38 13.13
N GLY A 121 1.22 -3.30 13.79
CA GLY A 121 1.00 -2.43 14.95
C GLY A 121 0.70 -0.97 14.59
N THR A 122 0.28 -0.70 13.36
CA THR A 122 -0.17 0.64 12.93
C THR A 122 -1.66 0.83 13.17
N ARG A 123 -2.13 2.07 13.17
CA ARG A 123 -3.54 2.39 12.98
C ARG A 123 -3.93 2.12 11.52
N THR A 124 -5.22 1.88 11.25
CA THR A 124 -5.69 1.42 9.93
C THR A 124 -6.89 2.20 9.44
N ILE A 125 -6.92 2.52 8.14
CA ILE A 125 -8.09 3.10 7.47
C ILE A 125 -8.46 2.25 6.25
N LEU A 126 -9.73 1.85 6.17
CA LEU A 126 -10.29 1.21 4.99
C LEU A 126 -10.90 2.27 4.06
N ILE A 127 -10.49 2.24 2.78
CA ILE A 127 -11.10 3.04 1.71
C ILE A 127 -12.24 2.23 1.09
N GLU A 128 -13.48 2.72 1.20
CA GLU A 128 -14.68 2.03 0.73
C GLU A 128 -15.07 2.36 -0.73
N GLY A 129 -14.50 3.41 -1.31
CA GLY A 129 -14.76 3.87 -2.67
C GLY A 129 -14.02 3.12 -3.78
N GLY A 130 -13.33 2.02 -3.49
CA GLY A 130 -12.64 1.16 -4.46
C GLY A 130 -13.59 0.22 -5.21
N ASP A 131 -13.06 -0.47 -6.24
CA ASP A 131 -13.82 -1.48 -6.97
C ASP A 131 -14.31 -2.58 -6.02
N LYS A 132 -15.60 -2.96 -6.14
CA LYS A 132 -16.34 -3.87 -5.24
C LYS A 132 -15.83 -5.34 -5.24
N HIS A 133 -14.62 -5.61 -5.71
CA HIS A 133 -13.94 -6.88 -5.56
C HIS A 133 -13.28 -7.07 -4.16
N ASN A 134 -13.80 -6.36 -3.15
CA ASN A 134 -13.42 -6.55 -1.76
C ASN A 134 -13.87 -7.95 -1.29
N CYS A 135 -13.09 -8.96 -1.69
CA CYS A 135 -13.16 -10.25 -1.03
C CYS A 135 -12.80 -10.02 0.44
N LYS A 136 -13.81 -10.06 1.32
CA LYS A 136 -13.60 -10.07 2.77
C LYS A 136 -12.86 -11.35 3.14
N LYS A 137 -11.53 -11.36 2.92
CA LYS A 137 -10.68 -12.52 3.18
C LYS A 137 -10.42 -12.70 4.68
N TYR A 138 -10.41 -11.59 5.41
CA TYR A 138 -10.18 -11.57 6.85
C TYR A 138 -11.33 -10.86 7.55
N ASP A 139 -11.72 -11.38 8.71
CA ASP A 139 -12.66 -10.72 9.61
C ASP A 139 -11.87 -9.80 10.55
N VAL A 140 -11.64 -8.58 10.09
CA VAL A 140 -10.85 -7.57 10.78
C VAL A 140 -11.49 -6.20 10.59
N GLU A 141 -11.62 -5.46 11.69
CA GLU A 141 -12.17 -4.11 11.67
C GLU A 141 -11.05 -3.06 11.59
N PRO A 142 -11.18 -2.07 10.68
CA PRO A 142 -10.28 -0.92 10.63
C PRO A 142 -10.56 0.04 11.79
N ASP A 143 -9.58 0.90 12.11
CA ASP A 143 -9.77 1.96 13.10
C ASP A 143 -10.64 3.11 12.56
N ALA A 144 -10.67 3.31 11.25
CA ALA A 144 -11.57 4.24 10.56
C ALA A 144 -11.93 3.75 9.15
N ARG A 145 -13.02 4.33 8.59
CA ARG A 145 -13.46 4.09 7.20
C ARG A 145 -13.64 5.42 6.51
N LYS A 146 -13.21 5.52 5.25
CA LYS A 146 -13.32 6.71 4.42
C LYS A 146 -13.67 6.32 2.97
N ASN A 147 -14.27 7.23 2.22
CA ASN A 147 -14.61 6.92 0.82
C ASN A 147 -13.43 7.15 -0.13
N THR A 148 -12.52 8.07 0.20
CA THR A 148 -11.40 8.46 -0.66
C THR A 148 -10.09 8.52 0.13
N LEU A 149 -8.96 8.47 -0.59
CA LEU A 149 -7.65 8.68 0.00
C LEU A 149 -7.52 10.10 0.59
N LEU A 150 -8.12 11.10 -0.05
CA LEU A 150 -8.09 12.48 0.44
C LEU A 150 -8.78 12.58 1.81
N GLU A 151 -9.99 12.04 1.95
CA GLU A 151 -10.69 12.00 3.25
C GLU A 151 -9.90 11.25 4.33
N ALA A 152 -9.19 10.18 3.95
CA ALA A 152 -8.33 9.45 4.89
C ALA A 152 -7.15 10.31 5.35
N VAL A 153 -6.50 11.01 4.45
CA VAL A 153 -5.37 11.90 4.76
C VAL A 153 -5.82 13.08 5.63
N GLU A 154 -6.93 13.73 5.28
CA GLU A 154 -7.50 14.81 6.10
C GLU A 154 -7.81 14.34 7.53
N TYR A 155 -8.36 13.13 7.68
CA TYR A 155 -8.61 12.52 8.98
C TYR A 155 -7.31 12.28 9.76
N ILE A 156 -6.28 11.72 9.12
CA ILE A 156 -4.95 11.48 9.74
C ILE A 156 -4.32 12.79 10.23
N LEU A 157 -4.36 13.83 9.39
CA LEU A 157 -3.76 15.13 9.71
C LEU A 157 -4.56 15.87 10.78
N GLY A 158 -5.90 15.72 10.78
CA GLY A 158 -6.80 16.33 11.78
C GLY A 158 -6.71 15.66 13.16
N ASP A 159 -6.46 14.37 13.23
CA ASP A 159 -6.30 13.62 14.49
C ASP A 159 -5.11 14.12 15.32
N ARG A 160 -4.04 14.59 14.67
CA ARG A 160 -2.87 15.19 15.34
C ARG A 160 -3.14 16.55 15.99
N MET A 161 -4.16 17.28 15.54
CA MET A 161 -4.45 18.61 16.09
C MET A 161 -5.18 18.54 17.44
N GLN A 162 -5.49 17.32 17.93
CA GLN A 162 -6.19 17.09 19.18
C GLN A 162 -5.29 16.53 20.32
N CYS A 163 -3.99 16.36 20.06
CA CYS A 163 -2.94 16.02 21.04
C CYS A 163 -2.05 17.25 21.33
#